data_9e2ccd629794220dd8128414d366c23a
#
_entry.id   9e2ccd629794220dd8128414d366c23a
#
_cell.length_a   1.000
_cell.length_b   1.000
_cell.length_c   1.000
_cell.angle_alpha   90.00
_cell.angle_beta   90.00
_cell.angle_gamma   90.00
#
_symmetry.space_group_name_H-M   'P 1'
#
loop_
_entity.id
_entity.type
_entity.pdbx_description
1 polymer ?
#
loop_
_entity_poly.entity_id
_entity_poly.type
_entity_poly.pdbx_seq_one_letter_code
_entity_poly.pdbx_strand_id
1 'polypeptide(L)'
;IQNMDNFKPCFGKFEKTSKKTLSLIFNDKSEILFDDHKTTFLHERNFNIDQGYKIFEGDTKDIVLFCDDKISNQHDNFIKKAQTFSLLDEEKLKIYARASQLNTWIYKTKYCSRHGTKFENVTDDLGKYCNECGFSHYPKMSPCIMVVVKHKDQILLVQHKNSPQFFTAIAGFVEYGETLYEACLLYTSPSPRDSAL
;
A
#
# COMPACT_ATOMS: atom_id res chain seq x y z
N ILE A 1 -0.98 -15.36 21.51
CA ILE A 1 -1.23 -13.98 21.03
C ILE A 1 -0.09 -13.17 21.60
N GLN A 2 0.99 -12.95 20.81
CA GLN A 2 2.02 -12.00 21.21
C GLN A 2 1.36 -10.62 21.15
N ASN A 3 1.43 -9.86 22.25
CA ASN A 3 1.08 -8.45 22.27
C ASN A 3 1.82 -7.78 21.11
N MET A 4 1.08 -7.39 20.07
CA MET A 4 1.69 -6.56 19.04
C MET A 4 2.03 -5.22 19.66
N ASP A 5 3.28 -4.80 19.56
CA ASP A 5 3.70 -3.46 19.97
C ASP A 5 2.77 -2.42 19.38
N ASN A 6 2.52 -1.35 20.10
CA ASN A 6 1.70 -0.24 19.64
C ASN A 6 2.47 0.54 18.57
N PHE A 7 2.43 0.06 17.31
CA PHE A 7 3.18 0.63 16.20
C PHE A 7 2.58 1.96 15.74
N LYS A 8 3.37 3.02 15.82
CA LYS A 8 3.03 4.34 15.29
C LYS A 8 3.67 4.54 13.92
N PRO A 9 2.92 5.00 12.91
CA PRO A 9 3.49 5.32 11.61
C PRO A 9 4.58 6.39 11.73
N CYS A 10 5.74 6.12 11.13
CA CYS A 10 6.85 7.07 11.00
C CYS A 10 7.50 6.90 9.62
N PHE A 11 8.49 7.71 9.30
CA PHE A 11 9.32 7.53 8.12
C PHE A 11 10.71 8.11 8.35
N GLY A 12 11.74 7.40 7.91
CA GLY A 12 13.12 7.84 7.94
C GLY A 12 14.06 6.76 7.40
N LYS A 13 15.27 7.14 7.01
CA LYS A 13 16.31 6.16 6.69
C LYS A 13 16.55 5.26 7.89
N PHE A 14 16.71 3.98 7.63
CA PHE A 14 17.03 3.04 8.69
C PHE A 14 18.47 3.25 9.16
N GLU A 15 18.60 3.54 10.44
CA GLU A 15 19.88 3.53 11.15
C GLU A 15 19.84 2.43 12.20
N LYS A 16 20.95 1.69 12.32
CA LYS A 16 21.01 0.59 13.28
C LYS A 16 20.94 1.14 14.70
N THR A 17 19.86 0.80 15.41
CA THR A 17 19.62 1.20 16.81
C THR A 17 19.75 0.02 17.75
N SER A 18 19.66 0.27 19.07
CA SER A 18 19.61 -0.77 20.09
C SER A 18 18.26 -1.52 20.13
N LYS A 19 17.20 -0.96 19.50
CA LYS A 19 15.89 -1.62 19.40
C LYS A 19 15.94 -2.81 18.44
N LYS A 20 15.15 -3.81 18.73
CA LYS A 20 14.94 -4.93 17.79
C LYS A 20 14.24 -4.43 16.53
N THR A 21 14.57 -5.02 15.41
CA THR A 21 14.00 -4.65 14.10
C THR A 21 13.18 -5.80 13.56
N LEU A 22 11.98 -5.49 13.08
CA LEU A 22 11.18 -6.36 12.26
C LEU A 22 11.37 -5.94 10.80
N SER A 23 11.96 -6.81 10.01
CA SER A 23 12.23 -6.57 8.59
C SER A 23 11.05 -7.00 7.74
N LEU A 24 10.63 -6.12 6.83
CA LEU A 24 9.60 -6.34 5.84
C LEU A 24 10.23 -6.17 4.46
N ILE A 25 10.12 -7.20 3.60
CA ILE A 25 10.92 -7.28 2.39
C ILE A 25 10.03 -7.46 1.17
N PHE A 26 10.24 -6.59 0.18
CA PHE A 26 9.66 -6.72 -1.16
C PHE A 26 10.75 -7.06 -2.18
N ASN A 27 10.36 -7.82 -3.21
CA ASN A 27 11.16 -7.99 -4.41
C ASN A 27 10.87 -6.91 -5.47
N ASP A 28 11.56 -6.98 -6.60
CA ASP A 28 11.38 -6.09 -7.76
C ASP A 28 9.97 -6.15 -8.36
N LYS A 29 9.26 -7.26 -8.21
CA LYS A 29 7.87 -7.45 -8.65
C LYS A 29 6.85 -6.91 -7.65
N SER A 30 7.29 -6.32 -6.52
CA SER A 30 6.44 -5.89 -5.40
C SER A 30 5.67 -7.03 -4.74
N GLU A 31 6.21 -8.23 -4.78
CA GLU A 31 5.77 -9.36 -3.98
C GLU A 31 6.47 -9.30 -2.62
N ILE A 32 5.78 -9.72 -1.57
CA ILE A 32 6.28 -9.64 -0.19
C ILE A 32 6.76 -11.02 0.28
N LEU A 33 7.89 -11.04 0.98
CA LEU A 33 8.45 -12.25 1.57
C LEU A 33 7.64 -12.66 2.81
N PHE A 34 7.19 -13.91 2.84
CA PHE A 34 6.60 -14.56 4.00
C PHE A 34 7.56 -15.58 4.62
N ASP A 35 7.26 -15.99 5.87
CA ASP A 35 7.88 -17.14 6.49
C ASP A 35 7.47 -18.45 5.79
N ASP A 36 8.16 -19.55 6.11
CA ASP A 36 7.93 -20.86 5.46
C ASP A 36 6.50 -21.38 5.68
N HIS A 37 5.85 -20.98 6.75
CA HIS A 37 4.47 -21.35 7.08
C HIS A 37 3.42 -20.38 6.53
N LYS A 38 3.83 -19.30 5.88
CA LYS A 38 2.99 -18.21 5.38
C LYS A 38 2.12 -17.54 6.48
N THR A 39 2.64 -17.49 7.70
CA THR A 39 1.94 -16.93 8.86
C THR A 39 2.31 -15.47 9.14
N THR A 40 3.52 -15.06 8.76
CA THR A 40 3.99 -13.68 8.94
C THR A 40 4.90 -13.25 7.81
N PHE A 41 4.87 -11.96 7.53
CA PHE A 41 5.78 -11.24 6.62
C PHE A 41 6.74 -10.31 7.39
N LEU A 42 6.71 -10.36 8.72
CA LEU A 42 7.60 -9.60 9.59
C LEU A 42 8.69 -10.54 10.11
N HIS A 43 9.93 -10.27 9.74
CA HIS A 43 11.06 -11.12 10.03
C HIS A 43 11.96 -10.49 11.09
N GLU A 44 12.25 -11.21 12.17
CA GLU A 44 13.21 -10.78 13.21
C GLU A 44 14.68 -10.95 12.77
N ARG A 45 14.93 -11.38 11.55
CA ARG A 45 16.28 -11.57 11.01
C ARG A 45 16.87 -10.26 10.55
N ASN A 46 18.14 -10.03 10.89
CA ASN A 46 18.92 -8.98 10.26
C ASN A 46 19.33 -9.46 8.87
N PHE A 47 18.60 -9.00 7.85
CA PHE A 47 19.07 -9.14 6.48
C PHE A 47 20.23 -8.18 6.29
N ASN A 48 21.31 -8.64 5.65
CA ASN A 48 22.46 -7.80 5.33
C ASN A 48 22.13 -6.89 4.14
N ILE A 49 21.24 -5.92 4.37
CA ILE A 49 20.73 -4.99 3.36
C ILE A 49 21.19 -3.60 3.75
N ASP A 50 21.94 -2.97 2.85
CA ASP A 50 22.59 -1.69 3.10
C ASP A 50 21.61 -0.49 3.17
N GLN A 51 20.41 -0.61 2.63
CA GLN A 51 19.44 0.48 2.57
C GLN A 51 18.02 0.03 2.91
N GLY A 52 17.48 0.56 3.98
CA GLY A 52 16.10 0.36 4.39
C GLY A 52 15.46 1.65 4.89
N TYR A 53 14.16 1.61 5.09
CA TYR A 53 13.41 2.74 5.64
C TYR A 53 12.59 2.29 6.84
N LYS A 54 12.76 2.96 7.97
CA LYS A 54 11.89 2.77 9.12
C LYS A 54 10.51 3.34 8.77
N ILE A 55 9.48 2.52 8.87
CA ILE A 55 8.10 2.88 8.48
C ILE A 55 7.11 2.85 9.64
N PHE A 56 7.48 2.18 10.72
CA PHE A 56 6.76 2.21 11.99
C PHE A 56 7.75 2.19 13.14
N GLU A 57 7.42 2.92 14.18
CA GLU A 57 8.09 2.89 15.47
C GLU A 57 7.20 2.23 16.52
N GLY A 58 7.71 1.23 17.20
CA GLY A 58 7.05 0.54 18.31
C GLY A 58 7.76 0.79 19.63
N ASP A 59 7.18 0.32 20.71
CA ASP A 59 7.75 0.45 22.06
C ASP A 59 9.05 -0.35 22.20
N THR A 60 9.08 -1.58 21.70
CA THR A 60 10.23 -2.50 21.82
C THR A 60 10.89 -2.82 20.47
N LYS A 61 10.16 -2.70 19.36
CA LYS A 61 10.61 -3.06 18.02
C LYS A 61 10.21 -1.98 17.01
N ASP A 62 11.06 -1.77 16.02
CA ASP A 62 10.75 -0.91 14.86
C ASP A 62 10.49 -1.78 13.63
N ILE A 63 9.62 -1.33 12.71
CA ILE A 63 9.39 -2.01 11.44
C ILE A 63 10.14 -1.27 10.34
N VAL A 64 10.99 -2.01 9.62
CA VAL A 64 11.84 -1.50 8.55
C VAL A 64 11.48 -2.17 7.23
N LEU A 65 11.27 -1.35 6.22
CA LEU A 65 10.98 -1.73 4.85
C LEU A 65 12.26 -1.85 4.06
N PHE A 66 12.42 -2.98 3.38
CA PHE A 66 13.49 -3.24 2.42
C PHE A 66 12.91 -3.64 1.05
N CYS A 67 13.66 -3.31 0.01
CA CYS A 67 13.43 -3.88 -1.32
C CYS A 67 14.77 -4.36 -1.86
N ASP A 68 14.89 -5.66 -2.11
CA ASP A 68 16.13 -6.25 -2.61
C ASP A 68 15.84 -7.39 -3.58
N ASP A 69 16.32 -7.19 -4.82
CA ASP A 69 16.17 -8.17 -5.89
C ASP A 69 17.03 -9.41 -5.68
N LYS A 70 18.13 -9.31 -4.93
CA LYS A 70 19.03 -10.42 -4.64
C LYS A 70 18.39 -11.44 -3.68
N ILE A 71 17.56 -10.98 -2.76
CA ILE A 71 16.85 -11.85 -1.82
C ILE A 71 15.81 -12.69 -2.55
N SER A 72 15.21 -12.20 -3.62
CA SER A 72 14.22 -12.95 -4.39
C SER A 72 14.77 -14.25 -5.01
N ASN A 73 16.08 -14.30 -5.25
CA ASN A 73 16.77 -15.49 -5.77
C ASN A 73 17.11 -16.52 -4.69
N GLN A 74 16.95 -16.16 -3.41
CA GLN A 74 17.32 -17.01 -2.26
C GLN A 74 16.10 -17.58 -1.53
N HIS A 75 14.90 -17.07 -1.81
CA HIS A 75 13.67 -17.44 -1.13
C HIS A 75 12.52 -17.61 -2.12
N ASP A 76 11.79 -18.72 -2.00
CA ASP A 76 10.63 -19.03 -2.85
C ASP A 76 9.29 -18.55 -2.27
N ASN A 77 9.30 -17.96 -1.07
CA ASN A 77 8.10 -17.60 -0.31
C ASN A 77 7.60 -16.17 -0.57
N PHE A 78 7.90 -15.61 -1.74
CA PHE A 78 7.32 -14.33 -2.15
C PHE A 78 5.86 -14.50 -2.59
N ILE A 79 4.97 -13.70 -2.01
CA ILE A 79 3.54 -13.75 -2.24
C ILE A 79 3.06 -12.49 -2.95
N LYS A 80 2.24 -12.69 -3.98
CA LYS A 80 1.63 -11.60 -4.76
C LYS A 80 0.63 -10.81 -3.93
N LYS A 81 0.52 -9.51 -4.21
CA LYS A 81 -0.38 -8.58 -3.53
C LYS A 81 -1.80 -9.13 -3.37
N ALA A 82 -2.40 -9.68 -4.43
CA ALA A 82 -3.77 -10.17 -4.40
C ALA A 82 -3.97 -11.34 -3.41
N GLN A 83 -2.97 -12.19 -3.26
CA GLN A 83 -3.00 -13.33 -2.32
C GLN A 83 -2.71 -12.88 -0.89
N THR A 84 -1.89 -11.86 -0.70
CA THR A 84 -1.52 -11.35 0.62
C THR A 84 -2.74 -10.85 1.40
N PHE A 85 -3.67 -10.15 0.74
CA PHE A 85 -4.87 -9.62 1.41
C PHE A 85 -5.74 -10.69 2.07
N SER A 86 -5.79 -11.90 1.53
CA SER A 86 -6.59 -13.01 2.10
C SER A 86 -5.90 -13.73 3.26
N LEU A 87 -4.61 -13.47 3.49
CA LEU A 87 -3.80 -14.12 4.52
C LEU A 87 -3.65 -13.28 5.80
N LEU A 88 -4.01 -12.00 5.76
CA LEU A 88 -3.71 -11.05 6.82
C LEU A 88 -4.95 -10.72 7.67
N ASP A 89 -4.77 -10.65 8.99
CA ASP A 89 -5.69 -9.99 9.89
C ASP A 89 -5.65 -8.45 9.74
N GLU A 90 -6.57 -7.75 10.38
CA GLU A 90 -6.71 -6.29 10.24
C GLU A 90 -5.44 -5.51 10.63
N GLU A 91 -4.75 -5.92 11.69
CA GLU A 91 -3.55 -5.23 12.16
C GLU A 91 -2.38 -5.39 11.19
N LYS A 92 -2.12 -6.64 10.77
CA LYS A 92 -1.12 -6.92 9.75
C LYS A 92 -1.45 -6.26 8.41
N LEU A 93 -2.74 -6.17 8.08
CA LEU A 93 -3.19 -5.51 6.87
C LEU A 93 -2.85 -4.01 6.86
N LYS A 94 -2.99 -3.31 7.99
CA LYS A 94 -2.58 -1.90 8.13
C LYS A 94 -1.09 -1.72 7.87
N ILE A 95 -0.25 -2.59 8.45
CA ILE A 95 1.20 -2.56 8.25
C ILE A 95 1.54 -2.82 6.78
N TYR A 96 0.97 -3.87 6.21
CA TYR A 96 1.19 -4.24 4.81
C TYR A 96 0.74 -3.16 3.82
N ALA A 97 -0.45 -2.57 4.03
CA ALA A 97 -0.98 -1.52 3.16
C ALA A 97 -0.03 -0.32 3.09
N ARG A 98 0.43 0.18 4.25
CA ARG A 98 1.43 1.25 4.31
C ARG A 98 2.74 0.84 3.63
N ALA A 99 3.26 -0.34 3.96
CA ALA A 99 4.52 -0.83 3.40
C ALA A 99 4.45 -0.98 1.88
N SER A 100 3.36 -1.53 1.34
CA SER A 100 3.14 -1.70 -0.10
C SER A 100 3.08 -0.36 -0.85
N GLN A 101 2.43 0.64 -0.26
CA GLN A 101 2.37 1.99 -0.84
C GLN A 101 3.74 2.67 -0.82
N LEU A 102 4.46 2.61 0.31
CA LEU A 102 5.81 3.16 0.44
C LEU A 102 6.81 2.43 -0.46
N ASN A 103 6.71 1.11 -0.60
CA ASN A 103 7.53 0.35 -1.54
C ASN A 103 7.36 0.88 -2.98
N THR A 104 6.13 1.08 -3.41
CA THR A 104 5.84 1.65 -4.74
C THR A 104 6.42 3.05 -4.88
N TRP A 105 6.23 3.91 -3.88
CA TRP A 105 6.73 5.28 -3.90
C TRP A 105 8.25 5.33 -3.91
N ILE A 106 8.91 4.61 -3.01
CA ILE A 106 10.37 4.68 -2.83
C ILE A 106 11.09 4.06 -4.04
N TYR A 107 10.70 2.84 -4.41
CA TYR A 107 11.48 2.02 -5.33
C TYR A 107 10.95 1.98 -6.77
N LYS A 108 9.67 2.28 -7.01
CA LYS A 108 9.10 2.26 -8.36
C LYS A 108 8.97 3.66 -8.97
N THR A 109 8.73 4.70 -8.16
CA THR A 109 8.67 6.08 -8.64
C THR A 109 10.08 6.68 -8.67
N LYS A 110 10.82 6.41 -9.75
CA LYS A 110 12.25 6.72 -9.83
C LYS A 110 12.56 8.03 -10.55
N TYR A 111 11.63 8.55 -11.34
CA TYR A 111 11.88 9.66 -12.26
C TYR A 111 10.84 10.77 -12.10
N CYS A 112 11.28 12.02 -12.31
CA CYS A 112 10.40 13.17 -12.40
C CYS A 112 9.47 13.00 -13.60
N SER A 113 8.16 13.11 -13.39
CA SER A 113 7.16 12.99 -14.46
C SER A 113 7.22 14.13 -15.49
N ARG A 114 7.91 15.24 -15.15
CA ARG A 114 8.04 16.43 -16.01
C ARG A 114 9.29 16.41 -16.88
N HIS A 115 10.42 15.94 -16.36
CA HIS A 115 11.72 16.00 -17.04
C HIS A 115 12.35 14.64 -17.32
N GLY A 116 11.83 13.55 -16.72
CA GLY A 116 12.49 12.25 -16.81
C GLY A 116 13.77 12.13 -15.97
N THR A 117 14.15 13.17 -15.22
CA THR A 117 15.34 13.16 -14.36
C THR A 117 15.13 12.21 -13.18
N LYS A 118 16.11 11.39 -12.89
CA LYS A 118 16.07 10.45 -11.78
C LYS A 118 16.15 11.19 -10.44
N PHE A 119 15.28 10.83 -9.52
CA PHE A 119 15.36 11.31 -8.13
C PHE A 119 16.55 10.69 -7.39
N GLU A 120 17.26 11.50 -6.62
CA GLU A 120 18.41 11.03 -5.85
C GLU A 120 17.98 10.35 -4.53
N ASN A 121 17.10 11.00 -3.79
CA ASN A 121 16.70 10.56 -2.45
C ASN A 121 15.21 10.78 -2.19
N VAL A 122 14.72 10.08 -1.16
CA VAL A 122 13.45 10.38 -0.49
C VAL A 122 13.76 11.08 0.81
N THR A 123 13.13 12.21 1.08
CA THR A 123 13.28 12.96 2.33
C THR A 123 12.42 12.38 3.45
N ASP A 124 12.64 12.80 4.69
CA ASP A 124 11.93 12.25 5.86
C ASP A 124 10.43 12.59 5.85
N ASP A 125 10.01 13.61 5.09
CA ASP A 125 8.62 13.95 4.82
C ASP A 125 8.01 13.23 3.60
N LEU A 126 8.68 12.18 3.09
CA LEU A 126 8.30 11.42 1.89
C LEU A 126 8.43 12.19 0.57
N GLY A 127 9.05 13.36 0.57
CA GLY A 127 9.28 14.15 -0.65
C GLY A 127 10.36 13.56 -1.55
N LYS A 128 10.23 13.78 -2.84
CA LYS A 128 11.28 13.60 -3.84
C LYS A 128 11.39 14.87 -4.66
N TYR A 129 12.58 15.43 -4.72
CA TYR A 129 12.82 16.70 -5.40
C TYR A 129 13.48 16.47 -6.75
N CYS A 130 13.01 17.20 -7.75
CA CYS A 130 13.65 17.21 -9.06
C CYS A 130 14.69 18.34 -9.10
N ASN A 131 15.96 17.99 -9.33
CA ASN A 131 17.06 18.96 -9.36
C ASN A 131 16.96 19.93 -10.55
N GLU A 132 16.23 19.57 -11.61
CA GLU A 132 16.07 20.45 -12.79
C GLU A 132 14.95 21.47 -12.63
N CYS A 133 13.78 21.07 -12.09
CA CYS A 133 12.65 22.00 -11.97
C CYS A 133 12.34 22.45 -10.54
N GLY A 134 13.03 21.93 -9.54
CA GLY A 134 12.76 22.21 -8.14
C GLY A 134 11.40 21.73 -7.63
N PHE A 135 10.65 20.97 -8.46
CA PHE A 135 9.31 20.53 -8.07
C PHE A 135 9.39 19.37 -7.08
N SER A 136 8.62 19.50 -6.01
CA SER A 136 8.49 18.47 -4.99
C SER A 136 7.41 17.48 -5.37
N HIS A 137 7.77 16.20 -5.38
CA HIS A 137 6.85 15.11 -5.64
C HIS A 137 6.58 14.36 -4.33
N TYR A 138 5.31 14.07 -4.05
CA TYR A 138 4.87 13.32 -2.87
C TYR A 138 4.07 12.09 -3.27
N PRO A 139 3.91 11.08 -2.38
CA PRO A 139 3.05 9.93 -2.63
C PRO A 139 1.63 10.39 -2.98
N LYS A 140 1.08 9.85 -4.06
CA LYS A 140 -0.31 10.14 -4.45
C LYS A 140 -1.25 9.13 -3.84
N MET A 141 -2.37 9.62 -3.31
CA MET A 141 -3.51 8.79 -2.91
C MET A 141 -4.66 9.01 -3.88
N SER A 142 -5.38 7.93 -4.20
CA SER A 142 -6.58 7.96 -5.01
C SER A 142 -7.73 7.40 -4.17
N PRO A 143 -8.46 8.26 -3.42
CA PRO A 143 -9.58 7.82 -2.61
C PRO A 143 -10.62 7.13 -3.48
N CYS A 144 -11.18 6.03 -2.97
CA CYS A 144 -12.22 5.28 -3.64
C CYS A 144 -13.33 4.98 -2.64
N ILE A 145 -14.57 5.13 -3.07
CA ILE A 145 -15.74 4.70 -2.31
C ILE A 145 -16.18 3.32 -2.78
N MET A 146 -16.83 2.59 -1.90
CA MET A 146 -17.54 1.36 -2.22
C MET A 146 -18.93 1.45 -1.61
N VAL A 147 -19.97 1.26 -2.44
CA VAL A 147 -21.37 1.45 -2.05
C VAL A 147 -22.11 0.12 -2.17
N VAL A 148 -22.78 -0.27 -1.09
CA VAL A 148 -23.73 -1.37 -1.10
C VAL A 148 -25.15 -0.78 -1.15
N VAL A 149 -25.78 -0.87 -2.31
CA VAL A 149 -27.18 -0.46 -2.48
C VAL A 149 -28.07 -1.61 -2.05
N LYS A 150 -28.93 -1.36 -1.05
CA LYS A 150 -29.84 -2.36 -0.50
C LYS A 150 -31.29 -2.00 -0.83
N HIS A 151 -32.05 -2.99 -1.30
CA HIS A 151 -33.51 -2.88 -1.48
C HIS A 151 -34.18 -4.11 -0.87
N LYS A 152 -34.95 -3.91 0.21
CA LYS A 152 -35.52 -5.01 1.02
C LYS A 152 -34.43 -6.00 1.47
N ASP A 153 -34.55 -7.28 1.08
CA ASP A 153 -33.60 -8.34 1.40
C ASP A 153 -32.57 -8.58 0.28
N GLN A 154 -32.49 -7.70 -0.70
CA GLN A 154 -31.59 -7.80 -1.85
C GLN A 154 -30.52 -6.73 -1.81
N ILE A 155 -29.35 -7.04 -2.40
CA ILE A 155 -28.26 -6.10 -2.63
C ILE A 155 -27.97 -6.01 -4.12
N LEU A 156 -27.59 -4.80 -4.56
CA LEU A 156 -27.13 -4.58 -5.93
C LEU A 156 -25.66 -4.94 -6.06
N LEU A 157 -25.36 -5.85 -6.98
CA LEU A 157 -23.99 -6.23 -7.33
C LEU A 157 -23.71 -5.90 -8.79
N VAL A 158 -22.48 -5.53 -9.07
CA VAL A 158 -21.98 -5.24 -10.42
C VAL A 158 -21.13 -6.42 -10.89
N GLN A 159 -21.39 -6.87 -12.10
CA GLN A 159 -20.59 -7.89 -12.77
C GLN A 159 -19.54 -7.22 -13.65
N HIS A 160 -18.27 -7.60 -13.50
CA HIS A 160 -17.19 -7.07 -14.32
C HIS A 160 -17.22 -7.69 -15.72
N LYS A 161 -17.23 -6.86 -16.76
CA LYS A 161 -17.23 -7.29 -18.16
C LYS A 161 -16.06 -8.23 -18.49
N ASN A 162 -14.87 -7.93 -17.95
CA ASN A 162 -13.64 -8.69 -18.22
C ASN A 162 -13.41 -9.86 -17.24
N SER A 163 -14.29 -10.03 -16.25
CA SER A 163 -14.19 -11.08 -15.23
C SER A 163 -15.60 -11.45 -14.75
N PRO A 164 -16.41 -12.08 -15.63
CA PRO A 164 -17.84 -12.30 -15.37
C PRO A 164 -18.15 -13.23 -14.20
N GLN A 165 -17.15 -13.95 -13.70
CA GLN A 165 -17.28 -14.79 -12.50
C GLN A 165 -17.27 -13.98 -11.20
N PHE A 166 -16.88 -12.70 -11.23
CA PHE A 166 -16.82 -11.85 -10.06
C PHE A 166 -17.95 -10.83 -10.03
N PHE A 167 -18.63 -10.79 -8.89
CA PHE A 167 -19.63 -9.78 -8.56
C PHE A 167 -19.08 -8.94 -7.40
N THR A 168 -19.20 -7.62 -7.51
CA THR A 168 -18.70 -6.69 -6.50
C THR A 168 -19.77 -5.65 -6.16
N ALA A 169 -19.62 -4.99 -5.01
CA ALA A 169 -20.35 -3.75 -4.76
C ALA A 169 -19.89 -2.67 -5.77
N ILE A 170 -20.73 -1.66 -5.96
CA ILE A 170 -20.39 -0.51 -6.80
C ILE A 170 -19.21 0.22 -6.17
N ALA A 171 -18.18 0.52 -6.96
CA ALA A 171 -17.03 1.27 -6.51
C ALA A 171 -16.65 2.35 -7.52
N GLY A 172 -16.16 3.49 -7.03
CA GLY A 172 -15.70 4.59 -7.86
C GLY A 172 -14.67 5.45 -7.16
N PHE A 173 -13.82 6.11 -7.94
CA PHE A 173 -12.91 7.11 -7.41
C PHE A 173 -13.66 8.37 -7.00
N VAL A 174 -13.11 9.04 -5.99
CA VAL A 174 -13.57 10.38 -5.58
C VAL A 174 -12.85 11.41 -6.46
N GLU A 175 -13.62 12.27 -7.10
CA GLU A 175 -13.11 13.29 -7.99
C GLU A 175 -12.64 14.54 -7.22
N TYR A 176 -11.87 15.41 -7.91
CA TYR A 176 -11.39 16.65 -7.31
C TYR A 176 -12.55 17.56 -6.90
N GLY A 177 -12.54 18.02 -5.65
CA GLY A 177 -13.59 18.87 -5.08
C GLY A 177 -14.83 18.14 -4.60
N GLU A 178 -14.89 16.84 -4.74
CA GLU A 178 -15.98 15.99 -4.31
C GLU A 178 -15.73 15.44 -2.90
N THR A 179 -16.76 15.42 -2.07
CA THR A 179 -16.73 14.73 -0.77
C THR A 179 -16.98 13.23 -0.96
N LEU A 180 -16.59 12.41 0.02
CA LEU A 180 -16.90 10.97 0.01
C LEU A 180 -18.42 10.71 -0.09
N TYR A 181 -19.23 11.57 0.54
CA TYR A 181 -20.68 11.46 0.50
C TYR A 181 -21.24 11.76 -0.89
N GLU A 182 -20.78 12.83 -1.55
CA GLU A 182 -21.19 13.17 -2.92
C GLU A 182 -20.80 12.08 -3.90
N ALA A 183 -19.58 11.51 -3.79
CA ALA A 183 -19.19 10.35 -4.58
C ALA A 183 -20.16 9.17 -4.40
N CYS A 184 -20.65 8.91 -3.19
CA CYS A 184 -21.64 7.86 -2.94
C CYS A 184 -22.98 8.18 -3.59
N LEU A 185 -23.42 9.45 -3.62
CA LEU A 185 -24.69 9.85 -4.19
C LEU A 185 -24.77 9.64 -5.69
N LEU A 186 -23.65 9.68 -6.42
CA LEU A 186 -23.62 9.38 -7.87
C LEU A 186 -24.17 7.99 -8.18
N TYR A 187 -24.06 7.05 -7.26
CA TYR A 187 -24.46 5.65 -7.45
C TYR A 187 -25.76 5.28 -6.74
N THR A 188 -26.30 6.18 -5.92
CA THR A 188 -27.50 5.94 -5.12
C THR A 188 -28.67 6.87 -5.49
N SER A 189 -28.40 7.94 -6.24
CA SER A 189 -29.39 8.88 -6.73
C SER A 189 -29.74 8.61 -8.21
N PRO A 190 -31.02 8.77 -8.64
CA PRO A 190 -31.35 8.69 -10.07
C PRO A 190 -30.55 9.75 -10.84
N SER A 191 -29.93 9.34 -11.92
CA SER A 191 -29.26 10.28 -12.82
C SER A 191 -30.32 11.14 -13.54
N PRO A 192 -30.06 12.43 -13.79
CA PRO A 192 -30.92 13.24 -14.64
C PRO A 192 -31.16 12.64 -16.05
N ARG A 193 -30.27 11.74 -16.50
CA ARG A 193 -30.42 11.00 -17.76
C ARG A 193 -31.39 9.83 -17.63
N ASP A 194 -31.63 9.29 -16.44
CA ASP A 194 -32.55 8.17 -16.21
C ASP A 194 -34.00 8.64 -16.09
N SER A 195 -34.22 9.93 -15.86
CA SER A 195 -35.57 10.55 -15.85
C SER A 195 -36.07 10.97 -17.23
N ALA A 196 -35.32 10.70 -18.29
CA ALA A 196 -35.63 11.04 -19.67
C ALA A 196 -36.02 9.82 -20.54
N LEU A 197 -36.31 8.66 -19.90
CA LEU A 197 -36.83 7.44 -20.55
C LEU A 197 -38.28 7.19 -20.17
#